data_e50df5abb1403b51ec47013308083128
#
_entry.id   e50df5abb1403b51ec47013308083128
#
_cell.length_a   1.000
_cell.length_b   1.000
_cell.length_c   1.000
_cell.angle_alpha   90.00
_cell.angle_beta   90.00
_cell.angle_gamma   90.00
#
_symmetry.space_group_name_H-M   'P 1'
#
loop_
_entity.id
_entity.type
_entity.pdbx_description
1 polymer ?
#
loop_
_entity_poly.entity_id
_entity_poly.type
_entity_poly.pdbx_seq_one_letter_code
_entity_poly.pdbx_strand_id
1 'polypeptide(L)'
;MFKINENYLKLPGSYLFSTIAKKVSAYSAANPDKEIIRLGIGDVTLPLAPAVIDALHKSVDEMGHAETFHGYAPDLGYEFLRSAIVEHDYKKRGADISADEIFISDGAKSDSGNIGDIFSVDNKIAVCDPVYPVYVDTNAMAGRTGDYIPEQQKWSNVIYMPCTCLLYTSPSPRD
;
A
#
# COMPACT_ATOMS: atom_id res chain seq x y z
N MET A 1 16.35 -17.07 25.52
CA MET A 1 14.92 -17.31 25.21
C MET A 1 14.47 -16.19 24.27
N PHE A 2 13.88 -16.53 23.13
CA PHE A 2 13.35 -15.52 22.20
C PHE A 2 12.07 -14.91 22.75
N LYS A 3 11.93 -13.59 22.61
CA LYS A 3 10.69 -12.88 22.93
C LYS A 3 9.99 -12.52 21.63
N ILE A 4 8.69 -12.67 21.59
CA ILE A 4 7.86 -12.20 20.46
C ILE A 4 7.60 -10.71 20.58
N ASN A 5 7.30 -10.07 19.46
CA ASN A 5 6.79 -8.71 19.47
C ASN A 5 5.31 -8.74 19.90
N GLU A 6 5.05 -8.36 21.13
CA GLU A 6 3.70 -8.43 21.74
C GLU A 6 2.68 -7.51 21.04
N ASN A 7 3.13 -6.53 20.26
CA ASN A 7 2.22 -5.68 19.49
C ASN A 7 1.41 -6.46 18.45
N TYR A 8 1.94 -7.58 17.96
CA TYR A 8 1.19 -8.45 17.06
C TYR A 8 -0.04 -9.08 17.73
N LEU A 9 -0.02 -9.25 19.03
CA LEU A 9 -1.16 -9.78 19.80
C LEU A 9 -2.31 -8.78 19.92
N LYS A 10 -2.06 -7.51 19.63
CA LYS A 10 -3.08 -6.44 19.63
C LYS A 10 -3.89 -6.42 18.34
N LEU A 11 -3.39 -7.04 17.26
CA LEU A 11 -4.09 -7.07 15.99
C LEU A 11 -5.28 -8.05 16.04
N PRO A 12 -6.38 -7.77 15.28
CA PRO A 12 -7.47 -8.71 15.15
C PRO A 12 -6.96 -10.04 14.58
N GLY A 13 -7.46 -11.16 15.09
CA GLY A 13 -7.03 -12.51 14.71
C GLY A 13 -7.35 -12.92 13.27
N SER A 14 -8.00 -12.05 12.49
CA SER A 14 -8.32 -12.29 11.08
C SER A 14 -8.24 -10.98 10.29
N TYR A 15 -7.55 -11.04 9.16
CA TYR A 15 -7.49 -9.93 8.23
C TYR A 15 -8.85 -9.65 7.60
N LEU A 16 -9.23 -8.36 7.50
CA LEU A 16 -10.56 -7.92 7.05
C LEU A 16 -11.03 -8.62 5.77
N PHE A 17 -10.18 -8.64 4.74
CA PHE A 17 -10.54 -9.22 3.44
C PHE A 17 -10.75 -10.73 3.48
N SER A 18 -10.02 -11.44 4.33
CA SER A 18 -10.23 -12.87 4.56
C SER A 18 -11.59 -13.14 5.21
N THR A 19 -11.98 -12.29 6.15
CA THR A 19 -13.29 -12.37 6.81
C THR A 19 -14.42 -12.08 5.83
N ILE A 20 -14.27 -11.07 4.98
CA ILE A 20 -15.23 -10.73 3.92
C ILE A 20 -15.36 -11.90 2.93
N ALA A 21 -14.26 -12.46 2.47
CA ALA A 21 -14.26 -13.59 1.53
C ALA A 21 -15.04 -14.80 2.10
N LYS A 22 -14.82 -15.14 3.38
CA LYS A 22 -15.58 -16.20 4.08
C LYS A 22 -17.08 -15.91 4.14
N LYS A 23 -17.47 -14.67 4.48
CA LYS A 23 -18.87 -14.24 4.52
C LYS A 23 -19.53 -14.32 3.13
N VAL A 24 -18.84 -13.85 2.09
CA VAL A 24 -19.31 -13.93 0.70
C VAL A 24 -19.50 -15.38 0.28
N SER A 25 -18.54 -16.27 0.55
CA SER A 25 -18.64 -17.68 0.22
C SER A 25 -19.81 -18.36 0.93
N ALA A 26 -19.99 -18.09 2.22
CA ALA A 26 -21.12 -18.62 3.00
C ALA A 26 -22.47 -18.11 2.46
N TYR A 27 -22.57 -16.83 2.11
CA TYR A 27 -23.79 -16.28 1.54
C TYR A 27 -24.11 -16.88 0.17
N SER A 28 -23.10 -17.00 -0.72
CA SER A 28 -23.28 -17.63 -2.03
C SER A 28 -23.75 -19.07 -1.93
N ALA A 29 -23.19 -19.84 -0.98
CA ALA A 29 -23.61 -21.22 -0.77
C ALA A 29 -25.05 -21.32 -0.26
N ALA A 30 -25.48 -20.39 0.59
CA ALA A 30 -26.86 -20.35 1.12
C ALA A 30 -27.88 -19.77 0.13
N ASN A 31 -27.42 -19.03 -0.89
CA ASN A 31 -28.27 -18.32 -1.85
C ASN A 31 -27.76 -18.53 -3.29
N PRO A 32 -27.81 -19.73 -3.85
CA PRO A 32 -27.20 -20.04 -5.15
C PRO A 32 -27.83 -19.27 -6.31
N ASP A 33 -29.09 -18.84 -6.18
CA ASP A 33 -29.79 -18.07 -7.21
C ASP A 33 -29.60 -16.55 -7.12
N LYS A 34 -28.75 -16.09 -6.18
CA LYS A 34 -28.47 -14.66 -5.99
C LYS A 34 -27.10 -14.28 -6.58
N GLU A 35 -27.12 -13.32 -7.45
CA GLU A 35 -25.88 -12.67 -7.90
C GLU A 35 -25.35 -11.73 -6.81
N ILE A 36 -24.03 -11.75 -6.57
CA ILE A 36 -23.35 -10.86 -5.62
C ILE A 36 -22.55 -9.84 -6.38
N ILE A 37 -22.91 -8.57 -6.24
CA ILE A 37 -22.12 -7.44 -6.73
C ILE A 37 -21.03 -7.14 -5.70
N ARG A 38 -19.76 -7.30 -6.10
CA ARG A 38 -18.60 -7.10 -5.22
C ARG A 38 -18.04 -5.70 -5.37
N LEU A 39 -18.23 -4.87 -4.37
CA LEU A 39 -17.74 -3.48 -4.32
C LEU A 39 -16.67 -3.25 -3.24
N GLY A 40 -16.17 -4.33 -2.65
CA GLY A 40 -15.33 -4.24 -1.45
C GLY A 40 -13.83 -4.12 -1.70
N ILE A 41 -13.33 -4.44 -2.88
CA ILE A 41 -11.90 -4.39 -3.21
C ILE A 41 -11.75 -3.69 -4.56
N GLY A 42 -10.94 -2.63 -4.58
CA GLY A 42 -10.45 -2.05 -5.82
C GLY A 42 -9.39 -2.95 -6.42
N ASP A 43 -9.72 -3.68 -7.47
CA ASP A 43 -8.80 -4.56 -8.18
C ASP A 43 -8.71 -4.16 -9.65
N VAL A 44 -7.61 -4.52 -10.29
CA VAL A 44 -7.46 -4.35 -11.73
C VAL A 44 -8.38 -5.35 -12.44
N THR A 45 -9.24 -4.84 -13.32
CA THR A 45 -10.24 -5.65 -14.03
C THR A 45 -9.92 -5.82 -15.51
N LEU A 46 -8.93 -5.10 -16.01
CA LEU A 46 -8.50 -5.15 -17.41
C LEU A 46 -7.13 -5.83 -17.52
N PRO A 47 -6.88 -6.57 -18.62
CA PRO A 47 -5.56 -7.11 -18.90
C PRO A 47 -4.54 -5.99 -19.11
N LEU A 48 -3.26 -6.31 -19.00
CA LEU A 48 -2.17 -5.39 -19.28
C LEU A 48 -2.24 -4.90 -20.75
N ALA A 49 -1.88 -3.63 -20.94
CA ALA A 49 -1.76 -3.08 -22.30
C ALA A 49 -0.66 -3.82 -23.10
N PRO A 50 -0.83 -3.98 -24.42
CA PRO A 50 0.17 -4.67 -25.26
C PRO A 50 1.59 -4.13 -25.08
N ALA A 51 1.75 -2.81 -25.00
CA ALA A 51 3.06 -2.18 -24.80
C ALA A 51 3.74 -2.62 -23.48
N VAL A 52 2.98 -2.89 -22.42
CA VAL A 52 3.50 -3.41 -21.15
C VAL A 52 3.94 -4.85 -21.29
N ILE A 53 3.17 -5.67 -22.00
CA ILE A 53 3.51 -7.07 -22.30
C ILE A 53 4.81 -7.13 -23.11
N ASP A 54 4.92 -6.31 -24.17
CA ASP A 54 6.12 -6.24 -25.00
C ASP A 54 7.36 -5.81 -24.20
N ALA A 55 7.21 -4.85 -23.29
CA ALA A 55 8.29 -4.41 -22.41
C ALA A 55 8.75 -5.52 -21.46
N LEU A 56 7.81 -6.27 -20.89
CA LEU A 56 8.12 -7.41 -20.01
C LEU A 56 8.89 -8.51 -20.77
N HIS A 57 8.46 -8.85 -22.00
CA HIS A 57 9.18 -9.82 -22.83
C HIS A 57 10.62 -9.36 -23.13
N LYS A 58 10.80 -8.10 -23.53
CA LYS A 58 12.15 -7.53 -23.77
C LYS A 58 13.02 -7.58 -22.51
N SER A 59 12.47 -7.25 -21.35
CA SER A 59 13.21 -7.30 -20.09
C SER A 59 13.64 -8.72 -19.72
N VAL A 60 12.83 -9.73 -20.03
CA VAL A 60 13.19 -11.14 -19.83
C VAL A 60 14.30 -11.55 -20.80
N ASP A 61 14.22 -11.15 -22.07
CA ASP A 61 15.26 -11.44 -23.07
C ASP A 61 16.59 -10.79 -22.68
N GLU A 62 16.59 -9.55 -22.19
CA GLU A 62 17.78 -8.86 -21.68
C GLU A 62 18.47 -9.65 -20.55
N MET A 63 17.70 -10.27 -19.66
CA MET A 63 18.23 -11.10 -18.58
C MET A 63 18.88 -12.39 -19.05
N GLY A 64 18.63 -12.81 -20.29
CA GLY A 64 19.20 -14.00 -20.92
C GLY A 64 20.60 -13.80 -21.50
N HIS A 65 21.11 -12.57 -21.60
CA HIS A 65 22.37 -12.24 -22.24
C HIS A 65 23.32 -11.55 -21.28
N ALA A 66 24.59 -11.97 -21.27
CA ALA A 66 25.59 -11.45 -20.33
C ALA A 66 25.80 -9.92 -20.46
N GLU A 67 25.68 -9.39 -21.68
CA GLU A 67 25.89 -7.97 -22.00
C GLU A 67 24.76 -7.07 -21.50
N THR A 68 23.56 -7.64 -21.33
CA THR A 68 22.35 -6.88 -20.93
C THR A 68 21.78 -7.35 -19.60
N PHE A 69 22.41 -8.34 -18.97
CA PHE A 69 22.00 -8.84 -17.67
C PHE A 69 22.04 -7.74 -16.60
N HIS A 70 20.97 -7.61 -15.86
CA HIS A 70 20.85 -6.69 -14.75
C HIS A 70 20.98 -7.44 -13.43
N GLY A 71 22.05 -7.14 -12.67
CA GLY A 71 22.24 -7.62 -11.29
C GLY A 71 21.53 -6.72 -10.29
N TYR A 72 22.18 -6.46 -9.15
CA TYR A 72 21.69 -5.50 -8.18
C TYR A 72 21.57 -4.10 -8.80
N ALA A 73 20.41 -3.49 -8.65
CA ALA A 73 20.24 -2.08 -8.98
C ALA A 73 21.00 -1.17 -8.01
N PRO A 74 21.32 0.08 -8.39
CA PRO A 74 21.71 1.11 -7.44
C PRO A 74 20.66 1.28 -6.32
N ASP A 75 21.08 1.72 -5.14
CA ASP A 75 20.22 1.82 -3.95
C ASP A 75 18.93 2.64 -4.17
N LEU A 76 18.99 3.68 -4.98
CA LEU A 76 17.82 4.48 -5.35
C LEU A 76 16.99 3.87 -6.48
N GLY A 77 17.46 2.84 -7.14
CA GLY A 77 16.93 2.30 -8.38
C GLY A 77 17.61 2.87 -9.63
N TYR A 78 17.35 2.30 -10.78
CA TYR A 78 17.95 2.71 -12.05
C TYR A 78 17.61 4.16 -12.42
N GLU A 79 18.63 4.92 -12.82
CA GLU A 79 18.50 6.34 -13.16
C GLU A 79 17.51 6.58 -14.28
N PHE A 80 17.50 5.72 -15.32
CA PHE A 80 16.56 5.87 -16.44
C PHE A 80 15.10 5.85 -15.97
N LEU A 81 14.75 5.00 -14.98
CA LEU A 81 13.41 4.91 -14.44
C LEU A 81 13.09 6.12 -13.55
N ARG A 82 14.02 6.52 -12.68
CA ARG A 82 13.87 7.69 -11.80
C ARG A 82 13.69 8.96 -12.62
N SER A 83 14.51 9.15 -13.65
CA SER A 83 14.40 10.28 -14.58
C SER A 83 13.09 10.27 -15.36
N ALA A 84 12.62 9.11 -15.83
CA ALA A 84 11.34 8.99 -16.52
C ALA A 84 10.16 9.38 -15.58
N ILE A 85 10.19 8.97 -14.32
CA ILE A 85 9.20 9.35 -13.31
C ILE A 85 9.19 10.87 -13.10
N VAL A 86 10.37 11.47 -12.93
CA VAL A 86 10.48 12.93 -12.78
C VAL A 86 9.86 13.66 -13.97
N GLU A 87 10.22 13.29 -15.19
CA GLU A 87 9.76 13.96 -16.42
C GLU A 87 8.26 13.77 -16.65
N HIS A 88 7.77 12.54 -16.48
CA HIS A 88 6.41 12.19 -16.89
C HIS A 88 5.36 12.36 -15.80
N ASP A 89 5.73 12.24 -14.54
CA ASP A 89 4.79 12.33 -13.43
C ASP A 89 4.89 13.65 -12.68
N TYR A 90 6.09 14.17 -12.41
CA TYR A 90 6.27 15.35 -11.57
C TYR A 90 6.33 16.64 -12.38
N LYS A 91 7.25 16.77 -13.33
CA LYS A 91 7.38 18.01 -14.12
C LYS A 91 6.13 18.35 -14.91
N LYS A 92 5.43 17.36 -15.46
CA LYS A 92 4.15 17.59 -16.15
C LYS A 92 3.07 18.18 -15.24
N ARG A 93 3.19 17.98 -13.92
CA ARG A 93 2.29 18.55 -12.91
C ARG A 93 2.85 19.79 -12.24
N GLY A 94 3.96 20.33 -12.73
CA GLY A 94 4.59 21.54 -12.20
C GLY A 94 5.37 21.33 -10.90
N ALA A 95 5.66 20.09 -10.51
CA ALA A 95 6.51 19.81 -9.36
C ALA A 95 7.98 19.79 -9.78
N ASP A 96 8.79 20.60 -9.09
CA ASP A 96 10.24 20.71 -9.31
C ASP A 96 10.97 19.77 -8.34
N ILE A 97 11.26 18.57 -8.81
CA ILE A 97 12.05 17.56 -8.09
C ILE A 97 13.10 16.97 -9.02
N SER A 98 14.18 16.47 -8.43
CA SER A 98 15.27 15.80 -9.13
C SER A 98 15.14 14.27 -9.06
N ALA A 99 15.88 13.57 -9.94
CA ALA A 99 15.92 12.10 -9.92
C ALA A 99 16.52 11.54 -8.61
N ASP A 100 17.33 12.33 -7.89
CA ASP A 100 17.94 11.93 -6.62
C ASP A 100 16.95 11.96 -5.44
N GLU A 101 15.77 12.54 -5.65
CA GLU A 101 14.67 12.53 -4.67
C GLU A 101 13.69 11.37 -4.91
N ILE A 102 13.94 10.53 -5.93
CA ILE A 102 13.13 9.36 -6.26
C ILE A 102 13.81 8.08 -5.77
N PHE A 103 13.06 7.30 -5.00
CA PHE A 103 13.44 5.98 -4.53
C PHE A 103 12.49 4.94 -5.15
N ILE A 104 13.06 3.92 -5.78
CA ILE A 104 12.29 2.82 -6.38
C ILE A 104 12.18 1.69 -5.37
N SER A 105 10.97 1.27 -5.09
CA SER A 105 10.65 0.16 -4.20
C SER A 105 9.82 -0.91 -4.90
N ASP A 106 9.49 -1.97 -4.18
CA ASP A 106 8.61 -3.04 -4.65
C ASP A 106 7.11 -2.74 -4.44
N GLY A 107 6.79 -1.52 -4.03
CA GLY A 107 5.42 -1.02 -3.95
C GLY A 107 5.07 -0.25 -2.69
N ALA A 108 3.99 0.52 -2.76
CA ALA A 108 3.54 1.43 -1.71
C ALA A 108 3.28 0.77 -0.35
N LYS A 109 2.95 -0.52 -0.31
CA LYS A 109 2.76 -1.25 0.95
C LYS A 109 4.07 -1.38 1.72
N SER A 110 5.16 -1.74 1.03
CA SER A 110 6.50 -1.81 1.61
C SER A 110 6.97 -0.43 2.07
N ASP A 111 6.76 0.60 1.27
CA ASP A 111 7.10 1.97 1.63
C ASP A 111 6.35 2.42 2.88
N SER A 112 5.05 2.16 2.94
CA SER A 112 4.21 2.53 4.09
C SER A 112 4.61 1.79 5.38
N GLY A 113 5.13 0.57 5.24
CA GLY A 113 5.66 -0.19 6.37
C GLY A 113 7.01 0.32 6.85
N ASN A 114 7.93 0.53 5.90
CA ASN A 114 9.34 0.81 6.18
C ASN A 114 9.60 2.27 6.57
N ILE A 115 8.85 3.23 6.01
CA ILE A 115 9.04 4.64 6.31
C ILE A 115 8.92 4.95 7.81
N GLY A 116 8.15 4.14 8.52
CA GLY A 116 8.01 4.26 9.95
C GLY A 116 9.33 4.06 10.72
N ASP A 117 10.30 3.33 10.17
CA ASP A 117 11.56 3.02 10.85
C ASP A 117 12.49 4.22 10.96
N ILE A 118 12.31 5.25 10.14
CA ILE A 118 13.07 6.51 10.24
C ILE A 118 12.49 7.47 11.29
N PHE A 119 11.32 7.15 11.87
CA PHE A 119 10.67 7.98 12.89
C PHE A 119 10.59 7.27 14.23
N SER A 120 10.72 8.03 15.32
CA SER A 120 10.52 7.51 16.67
C SER A 120 9.11 6.94 16.86
N VAL A 121 8.99 5.91 17.68
CA VAL A 121 7.70 5.29 18.05
C VAL A 121 6.76 6.25 18.79
N ASP A 122 7.28 7.33 19.35
CA ASP A 122 6.52 8.34 20.07
C ASP A 122 5.77 9.31 19.16
N ASN A 123 6.08 9.29 17.86
CA ASN A 123 5.37 10.11 16.88
C ASN A 123 3.92 9.66 16.73
N LYS A 124 3.02 10.63 16.61
CA LYS A 124 1.63 10.36 16.27
C LYS A 124 1.48 10.18 14.77
N ILE A 125 0.64 9.24 14.39
CA ILE A 125 0.25 9.01 13.01
C ILE A 125 -1.15 9.53 12.76
N ALA A 126 -1.37 10.12 11.60
CA ALA A 126 -2.68 10.53 11.13
C ALA A 126 -3.06 9.67 9.90
N VAL A 127 -4.27 9.17 9.88
CA VAL A 127 -4.82 8.37 8.78
C VAL A 127 -6.20 8.87 8.41
N CYS A 128 -6.58 8.71 7.15
CA CYS A 128 -7.97 8.93 6.74
C CYS A 128 -8.89 7.89 7.42
N ASP A 129 -10.16 8.23 7.61
CA ASP A 129 -11.16 7.31 8.14
C ASP A 129 -12.42 7.37 7.24
N PRO A 130 -12.71 6.33 6.45
CA PRO A 130 -12.04 5.03 6.37
C PRO A 130 -10.68 5.06 5.64
N VAL A 131 -9.82 4.07 5.96
CA VAL A 131 -8.50 3.91 5.35
C VAL A 131 -8.22 2.44 5.03
N TYR A 132 -7.31 2.19 4.12
CA TYR A 132 -6.79 0.84 3.88
C TYR A 132 -6.10 0.31 5.16
N PRO A 133 -6.50 -0.86 5.69
CA PRO A 133 -6.08 -1.33 7.01
C PRO A 133 -4.57 -1.34 7.25
N VAL A 134 -3.79 -1.59 6.19
CA VAL A 134 -2.32 -1.68 6.28
C VAL A 134 -1.69 -0.43 6.88
N TYR A 135 -2.22 0.76 6.64
CA TYR A 135 -1.68 2.01 7.21
C TYR A 135 -1.80 2.05 8.74
N VAL A 136 -2.80 1.38 9.31
CA VAL A 136 -2.95 1.25 10.76
C VAL A 136 -2.19 0.03 11.27
N ASP A 137 -2.33 -1.11 10.58
CA ASP A 137 -1.77 -2.39 11.02
C ASP A 137 -0.23 -2.36 11.12
N THR A 138 0.46 -1.76 10.14
CA THR A 138 1.92 -1.63 10.17
C THR A 138 2.40 -0.80 11.35
N ASN A 139 1.67 0.25 11.70
CA ASN A 139 1.97 1.07 12.86
C ASN A 139 1.61 0.37 14.19
N ALA A 140 0.56 -0.45 14.21
CA ALA A 140 0.23 -1.28 15.36
C ALA A 140 1.33 -2.32 15.61
N MET A 141 1.79 -3.01 14.57
CA MET A 141 2.91 -3.96 14.65
C MET A 141 4.20 -3.31 15.16
N ALA A 142 4.43 -2.06 14.81
CA ALA A 142 5.59 -1.28 15.26
C ALA A 142 5.40 -0.65 16.67
N GLY A 143 4.22 -0.80 17.29
CA GLY A 143 3.96 -0.28 18.64
C GLY A 143 3.61 1.21 18.71
N ARG A 144 3.31 1.86 17.57
CA ARG A 144 3.04 3.32 17.50
C ARG A 144 1.61 3.71 17.82
N THR A 145 0.67 2.76 17.81
CA THR A 145 -0.78 3.05 17.89
C THR A 145 -1.32 3.21 19.30
N GLY A 146 -0.54 2.90 20.32
CA GLY A 146 -1.05 2.82 21.69
C GLY A 146 -1.97 1.61 21.90
N ASP A 147 -3.03 1.79 22.70
CA ASP A 147 -3.99 0.75 23.03
C ASP A 147 -5.23 0.83 22.12
N TYR A 148 -5.77 -0.34 21.78
CA TYR A 148 -7.03 -0.40 21.06
C TYR A 148 -8.21 -0.15 22.00
N ILE A 149 -9.13 0.73 21.61
CA ILE A 149 -10.33 1.11 22.39
C ILE A 149 -11.55 0.47 21.69
N PRO A 150 -12.04 -0.68 22.18
CA PRO A 150 -13.09 -1.45 21.49
C PRO A 150 -14.40 -0.67 21.30
N GLU A 151 -14.78 0.16 22.26
CA GLU A 151 -16.03 0.94 22.24
C GLU A 151 -16.02 1.99 21.11
N GLN A 152 -14.84 2.48 20.75
CA GLN A 152 -14.65 3.46 19.70
C GLN A 152 -14.20 2.82 18.36
N GLN A 153 -13.78 1.56 18.41
CA GLN A 153 -13.12 0.85 17.32
C GLN A 153 -11.90 1.61 16.78
N LYS A 154 -11.13 2.23 17.67
CA LYS A 154 -9.99 3.12 17.36
C LYS A 154 -8.79 2.82 18.25
N TRP A 155 -7.63 3.22 17.78
CA TRP A 155 -6.39 3.18 18.54
C TRP A 155 -6.16 4.53 19.26
N SER A 156 -5.69 4.49 20.50
CA SER A 156 -5.57 5.69 21.35
C SER A 156 -4.54 6.71 20.87
N ASN A 157 -3.52 6.30 20.13
CA ASN A 157 -2.45 7.17 19.64
C ASN A 157 -2.52 7.43 18.13
N VAL A 158 -3.64 7.12 17.47
CA VAL A 158 -3.88 7.37 16.05
C VAL A 158 -4.85 8.55 15.90
N ILE A 159 -4.50 9.49 15.04
CA ILE A 159 -5.36 10.59 14.64
C ILE A 159 -6.16 10.14 13.42
N TYR A 160 -7.48 10.07 13.56
CA TYR A 160 -8.37 9.70 12.47
C TYR A 160 -8.94 10.96 11.82
N MET A 161 -8.65 11.13 10.53
CA MET A 161 -9.16 12.24 9.72
C MET A 161 -10.41 11.76 8.96
N PRO A 162 -11.61 12.18 9.37
CA PRO A 162 -12.84 11.66 8.76
C PRO A 162 -12.97 12.12 7.31
N CYS A 163 -13.18 11.16 6.40
CA CYS A 163 -13.54 11.43 5.00
C CYS A 163 -15.07 11.42 4.89
N THR A 164 -15.68 12.59 5.03
CA THR A 164 -17.14 12.78 4.90
C THR A 164 -17.46 13.56 3.64
N CYS A 165 -18.73 13.53 3.20
CA CYS A 165 -19.18 14.30 2.04
C CYS A 165 -18.92 15.82 2.16
N LEU A 166 -18.76 16.34 3.38
CA LEU A 166 -18.43 17.74 3.64
C LEU A 166 -16.92 18.00 3.69
N LEU A 167 -16.10 16.94 3.87
CA LEU A 167 -14.64 16.99 3.95
C LEU A 167 -14.00 16.13 2.86
N TYR A 168 -14.67 15.99 1.74
CA TYR A 168 -14.27 15.16 0.60
C TYR A 168 -13.01 15.67 -0.13
N THR A 169 -12.59 16.87 0.17
CA THR A 169 -11.39 17.48 -0.39
C THR A 169 -10.20 17.37 0.55
N SER A 170 -9.81 16.16 0.94
CA SER A 170 -8.39 15.97 1.15
C SER A 170 -7.78 15.90 -0.24
N PRO A 171 -6.91 16.85 -0.65
CA PRO A 171 -6.26 16.75 -1.94
C PRO A 171 -5.42 15.48 -1.96
N SER A 172 -5.97 14.42 -2.51
CA SER A 172 -5.21 13.23 -2.83
C SER A 172 -4.32 13.58 -4.02
N PRO A 173 -3.02 13.33 -3.96
CA PRO A 173 -2.17 13.51 -5.14
C PRO A 173 -2.53 12.55 -6.29
N ARG A 174 -3.58 11.75 -6.14
CA ARG A 174 -4.10 10.80 -7.14
C ARG A 174 -5.39 11.25 -7.83
N ASP A 175 -5.96 12.39 -7.44
CA ASP A 175 -7.15 12.96 -8.08
C ASP A 175 -6.75 13.93 -9.19
#